data_1085adf950a0eb66f83c6beb63c91816
#
_entry.id   1085adf950a0eb66f83c6beb63c91816
#
_cell.length_a   1.000
_cell.length_b   1.000
_cell.length_c   1.000
_cell.angle_alpha   90.00
_cell.angle_beta   90.00
_cell.angle_gamma   90.00
#
_symmetry.space_group_name_H-M   'P 1'
#
loop_
_entity.id
_entity.type
_entity.pdbx_description
1 polymer ?
#
loop_
_entity_poly.entity_id
_entity_poly.type
_entity_poly.pdbx_seq_one_letter_code
_entity_poly.pdbx_strand_id
1 'polypeptide(L)'
;GIAIGGGLSHMYGNMYLNPMDQMAKREEHIPYYIRYMDDVIILSTDKDELHRYKNRFSEFLGDELRLQLNNKTAIRPISHGMEFVGYTIRPGNVKLRKSTSLRMKRHLKTIQELYRDYEIDLDRARSTLMSYKALMDHCDCRALEKKIFEDFVLTHNPKEADTDNG
;
A
#
# COMPACT_ATOMS: atom_id res chain seq x y z
N GLY A 1 15.56 -1.02 18.46
CA GLY A 1 14.76 -0.96 17.23
C GLY A 1 14.89 0.39 16.54
N ILE A 2 14.65 0.42 15.24
CA ILE A 2 14.66 1.67 14.45
C ILE A 2 13.33 2.38 14.68
N ALA A 3 13.35 3.72 14.91
CA ALA A 3 12.15 4.50 15.11
C ALA A 3 11.24 4.43 13.86
N ILE A 4 9.98 4.08 14.05
CA ILE A 4 8.99 3.95 12.95
C ILE A 4 8.56 5.36 12.52
N GLY A 5 8.57 5.62 11.19
CA GLY A 5 7.98 6.83 10.57
C GLY A 5 8.96 7.88 10.08
N GLY A 6 10.27 7.69 10.21
CA GLY A 6 11.27 8.61 9.63
C GLY A 6 11.77 8.14 8.24
N GLY A 7 12.06 9.07 7.33
CA GLY A 7 12.66 8.74 6.02
C GLY A 7 13.95 7.94 6.11
N LEU A 8 14.73 8.17 7.18
CA LEU A 8 15.95 7.39 7.48
C LEU A 8 15.65 5.92 7.79
N SER A 9 14.52 5.61 8.43
CA SER A 9 14.13 4.22 8.75
C SER A 9 13.94 3.37 7.50
N HIS A 10 13.36 3.96 6.45
CA HIS A 10 13.19 3.29 5.15
C HIS A 10 14.53 3.05 4.46
N MET A 11 15.44 4.01 4.54
CA MET A 11 16.78 3.87 3.97
C MET A 11 17.56 2.75 4.69
N TYR A 12 17.58 2.76 6.03
CA TYR A 12 18.25 1.72 6.81
C TYR A 12 17.63 0.34 6.60
N GLY A 13 16.30 0.23 6.52
CA GLY A 13 15.62 -1.02 6.22
C GLY A 13 16.02 -1.57 4.84
N ASN A 14 16.11 -0.70 3.83
CA ASN A 14 16.55 -1.11 2.50
C ASN A 14 18.04 -1.51 2.47
N MET A 15 18.91 -0.80 3.17
CA MET A 15 20.32 -1.18 3.31
C MET A 15 20.48 -2.52 4.03
N TYR A 16 19.73 -2.75 5.10
CA TYR A 16 19.76 -3.98 5.87
C TYR A 16 19.31 -5.20 5.07
N LEU A 17 18.33 -5.04 4.18
CA LEU A 17 17.81 -6.11 3.32
C LEU A 17 18.56 -6.22 1.97
N ASN A 18 19.51 -5.33 1.66
CA ASN A 18 20.27 -5.38 0.41
C ASN A 18 21.05 -6.70 0.22
N PRO A 19 21.68 -7.32 1.24
CA PRO A 19 22.31 -8.63 1.06
C PRO A 19 21.35 -9.71 0.54
N MET A 20 20.09 -9.68 0.97
CA MET A 20 19.04 -10.57 0.45
C MET A 20 18.76 -10.32 -1.05
N ASP A 21 18.76 -9.05 -1.50
CA ASP A 21 18.63 -8.72 -2.93
C ASP A 21 19.84 -9.23 -3.74
N GLN A 22 21.05 -9.13 -3.18
CA GLN A 22 22.27 -9.64 -3.82
C GLN A 22 22.22 -11.18 -3.94
N MET A 23 21.84 -11.87 -2.88
CA MET A 23 21.64 -13.32 -2.90
C MET A 23 20.61 -13.71 -3.97
N ALA A 24 19.44 -13.07 -3.99
CA ALA A 24 18.39 -13.37 -4.97
C ALA A 24 18.83 -13.17 -6.42
N LYS A 25 19.58 -12.08 -6.69
CA LYS A 25 19.93 -11.68 -8.07
C LYS A 25 21.25 -12.27 -8.55
N ARG A 26 22.25 -12.39 -7.69
CA ARG A 26 23.62 -12.78 -8.09
C ARG A 26 23.96 -14.23 -7.79
N GLU A 27 23.39 -14.82 -6.75
CA GLU A 27 23.62 -16.21 -6.39
C GLU A 27 22.53 -17.12 -6.97
N GLU A 28 21.26 -16.82 -6.69
CA GLU A 28 20.14 -17.63 -7.14
C GLU A 28 19.65 -17.29 -8.55
N HIS A 29 20.11 -16.18 -9.13
CA HIS A 29 19.75 -15.70 -10.48
C HIS A 29 18.25 -15.65 -10.72
N ILE A 30 17.45 -15.27 -9.70
CA ILE A 30 15.99 -15.24 -9.79
C ILE A 30 15.54 -14.20 -10.84
N PRO A 31 14.92 -14.61 -11.95
CA PRO A 31 14.61 -13.69 -13.05
C PRO A 31 13.50 -12.70 -12.69
N TYR A 32 12.46 -13.18 -12.02
CA TYR A 32 11.28 -12.39 -11.66
C TYR A 32 11.21 -12.19 -10.16
N TYR A 33 12.01 -11.24 -9.68
CA TYR A 33 12.14 -10.84 -8.30
C TYR A 33 11.83 -9.35 -8.15
N ILE A 34 10.91 -9.01 -7.28
CA ILE A 34 10.55 -7.63 -6.92
C ILE A 34 10.50 -7.52 -5.41
N ARG A 35 11.11 -6.48 -4.85
CA ARG A 35 11.00 -6.12 -3.44
C ARG A 35 10.56 -4.68 -3.28
N TYR A 36 9.65 -4.46 -2.37
CA TYR A 36 9.29 -3.14 -1.87
C TYR A 36 9.29 -3.20 -0.34
N MET A 37 10.29 -2.58 0.27
CA MET A 37 10.55 -2.67 1.71
C MET A 37 10.76 -4.14 2.14
N ASP A 38 9.86 -4.63 3.01
CA ASP A 38 9.80 -6.00 3.53
C ASP A 38 8.92 -6.94 2.69
N ASP A 39 8.14 -6.40 1.74
CA ASP A 39 7.32 -7.19 0.84
C ASP A 39 8.15 -7.68 -0.36
N VAL A 40 8.20 -8.99 -0.57
CA VAL A 40 8.90 -9.65 -1.68
C VAL A 40 7.94 -10.47 -2.52
N ILE A 41 8.08 -10.36 -3.82
CA ILE A 41 7.39 -11.19 -4.82
C ILE A 41 8.40 -11.89 -5.69
N ILE A 42 8.22 -13.19 -5.86
CA ILE A 42 8.97 -14.03 -6.79
C ILE A 42 7.96 -14.75 -7.68
N LEU A 43 8.18 -14.76 -8.99
CA LEU A 43 7.36 -15.49 -9.93
C LEU A 43 8.19 -16.58 -10.61
N SER A 44 7.60 -17.76 -10.74
CA SER A 44 8.11 -18.86 -11.56
C SER A 44 6.93 -19.67 -12.09
N THR A 45 7.13 -20.34 -13.20
CA THR A 45 6.20 -21.36 -13.74
C THR A 45 6.38 -22.70 -13.06
N ASP A 46 7.50 -22.91 -12.36
CA ASP A 46 7.81 -24.10 -11.61
C ASP A 46 7.54 -23.91 -10.12
N LYS A 47 6.67 -24.75 -9.56
CA LYS A 47 6.30 -24.70 -8.14
C LYS A 47 7.42 -25.22 -7.24
N ASP A 48 8.19 -26.20 -7.70
CA ASP A 48 9.29 -26.78 -6.90
C ASP A 48 10.45 -25.79 -6.80
N GLU A 49 10.69 -25.01 -7.86
CA GLU A 49 11.61 -23.88 -7.83
C GLU A 49 11.19 -22.83 -6.79
N LEU A 50 9.90 -22.49 -6.72
CA LEU A 50 9.39 -21.56 -5.70
C LEU A 50 9.57 -22.11 -4.27
N HIS A 51 9.41 -23.41 -4.06
CA HIS A 51 9.69 -24.04 -2.76
C HIS A 51 11.17 -23.97 -2.42
N ARG A 52 12.06 -24.23 -3.39
CA ARG A 52 13.51 -24.09 -3.24
C ARG A 52 13.89 -22.66 -2.86
N TYR A 53 13.39 -21.66 -3.56
CA TYR A 53 13.62 -20.25 -3.24
C TYR A 53 13.11 -19.91 -1.83
N LYS A 54 11.90 -20.32 -1.48
CA LYS A 54 11.35 -20.06 -0.15
C LYS A 54 12.26 -20.61 0.97
N ASN A 55 12.77 -21.83 0.82
CA ASN A 55 13.68 -22.44 1.80
C ASN A 55 15.00 -21.66 1.85
N ARG A 56 15.58 -21.34 0.70
CA ARG A 56 16.82 -20.56 0.62
C ARG A 56 16.70 -19.18 1.27
N PHE A 57 15.57 -18.48 1.04
CA PHE A 57 15.27 -17.21 1.71
C PHE A 57 15.13 -17.38 3.22
N SER A 58 14.49 -18.44 3.68
CA SER A 58 14.31 -18.71 5.12
C SER A 58 15.64 -18.93 5.82
N GLU A 59 16.52 -19.73 5.22
CA GLU A 59 17.89 -19.98 5.71
C GLU A 59 18.70 -18.69 5.72
N PHE A 60 18.78 -17.99 4.59
CA PHE A 60 19.56 -16.75 4.47
C PHE A 60 19.09 -15.67 5.48
N LEU A 61 17.78 -15.47 5.61
CA LEU A 61 17.24 -14.51 6.57
C LEU A 61 17.57 -14.87 8.01
N GLY A 62 17.52 -16.17 8.36
CA GLY A 62 17.85 -16.65 9.70
C GLY A 62 19.33 -16.49 10.02
N ASP A 63 20.20 -16.96 9.13
CA ASP A 63 21.63 -17.07 9.35
C ASP A 63 22.35 -15.71 9.24
N GLU A 64 22.05 -14.96 8.18
CA GLU A 64 22.77 -13.72 7.87
C GLU A 64 22.13 -12.48 8.49
N LEU A 65 20.80 -12.42 8.54
CA LEU A 65 20.08 -11.23 8.94
C LEU A 65 19.31 -11.37 10.26
N ARG A 66 19.30 -12.56 10.86
CA ARG A 66 18.54 -12.87 12.09
C ARG A 66 17.05 -12.47 11.98
N LEU A 67 16.50 -12.65 10.79
CA LEU A 67 15.11 -12.40 10.45
C LEU A 67 14.40 -13.71 10.13
N GLN A 68 13.07 -13.66 10.09
CA GLN A 68 12.24 -14.81 9.73
C GLN A 68 11.20 -14.38 8.70
N LEU A 69 10.85 -15.31 7.80
CA LEU A 69 9.69 -15.16 6.93
C LEU A 69 8.43 -15.04 7.78
N ASN A 70 7.55 -14.12 7.44
CA ASN A 70 6.31 -13.97 8.17
C ASN A 70 5.33 -15.11 7.82
N ASN A 71 4.33 -15.34 8.67
CA ASN A 71 3.32 -16.39 8.52
C ASN A 71 2.37 -16.20 7.31
N LYS A 72 2.43 -15.05 6.64
CA LYS A 72 1.67 -14.77 5.40
C LYS A 72 2.41 -15.20 4.14
N THR A 73 3.68 -15.61 4.26
CA THR A 73 4.47 -16.09 3.13
C THR A 73 3.84 -17.36 2.56
N ALA A 74 3.39 -17.27 1.31
CA ALA A 74 2.65 -18.35 0.66
C ALA A 74 3.02 -18.46 -0.82
N ILE A 75 3.05 -19.70 -1.32
CA ILE A 75 3.11 -20.02 -2.75
C ILE A 75 1.70 -20.28 -3.23
N ARG A 76 1.26 -19.52 -4.22
CA ARG A 76 -0.11 -19.64 -4.76
C ARG A 76 -0.14 -19.30 -6.26
N PRO A 77 -1.12 -19.83 -7.01
CA PRO A 77 -1.32 -19.45 -8.40
C PRO A 77 -1.59 -17.95 -8.53
N ILE A 78 -1.00 -17.30 -9.54
CA ILE A 78 -1.18 -15.87 -9.80
C ILE A 78 -2.65 -15.51 -10.12
N SER A 79 -3.44 -16.48 -10.62
CA SER A 79 -4.88 -16.30 -10.86
C SER A 79 -5.69 -15.96 -9.61
N HIS A 80 -5.22 -16.38 -8.43
CA HIS A 80 -5.84 -16.00 -7.15
C HIS A 80 -5.61 -14.52 -6.81
N GLY A 81 -4.69 -13.86 -7.51
CA GLY A 81 -4.25 -12.51 -7.24
C GLY A 81 -3.24 -12.43 -6.11
N MET A 82 -2.38 -11.44 -6.19
CA MET A 82 -1.43 -11.13 -5.14
C MET A 82 -1.64 -9.70 -4.64
N GLU A 83 -1.49 -9.53 -3.34
CA GLU A 83 -1.54 -8.21 -2.71
C GLU A 83 -0.14 -7.63 -2.65
N PHE A 84 0.05 -6.44 -3.22
CA PHE A 84 1.32 -5.74 -3.23
C PHE A 84 1.10 -4.22 -3.21
N VAL A 85 1.78 -3.53 -2.32
CA VAL A 85 1.75 -2.05 -2.17
C VAL A 85 0.32 -1.47 -2.16
N GLY A 86 -0.61 -2.15 -1.51
CA GLY A 86 -1.99 -1.67 -1.39
C GLY A 86 -2.91 -2.02 -2.55
N TYR A 87 -2.43 -2.77 -3.53
CA TYR A 87 -3.20 -3.28 -4.67
C TYR A 87 -3.38 -4.79 -4.59
N THR A 88 -4.38 -5.28 -5.31
CA THR A 88 -4.55 -6.69 -5.66
C THR A 88 -4.30 -6.82 -7.15
N ILE A 89 -3.25 -7.53 -7.51
CA ILE A 89 -2.77 -7.69 -8.89
C ILE A 89 -3.16 -9.08 -9.38
N ARG A 90 -3.79 -9.15 -10.54
CA ARG A 90 -4.09 -10.37 -11.29
C ARG A 90 -3.64 -10.20 -12.74
N PRO A 91 -3.45 -11.27 -13.51
CA PRO A 91 -3.19 -11.14 -14.93
C PRO A 91 -4.27 -10.30 -15.61
N GLY A 92 -3.85 -9.19 -16.26
CA GLY A 92 -4.75 -8.28 -16.97
C GLY A 92 -5.64 -7.38 -16.10
N ASN A 93 -5.50 -7.39 -14.76
CA ASN A 93 -6.33 -6.57 -13.89
C ASN A 93 -5.61 -6.16 -12.59
N VAL A 94 -5.61 -4.88 -12.29
CA VAL A 94 -5.10 -4.32 -11.04
C VAL A 94 -6.23 -3.60 -10.32
N LYS A 95 -6.47 -3.90 -9.06
CA LYS A 95 -7.49 -3.25 -8.23
C LYS A 95 -6.91 -2.76 -6.91
N LEU A 96 -7.53 -1.76 -6.31
CA LEU A 96 -7.23 -1.43 -4.92
C LEU A 96 -7.57 -2.60 -4.01
N ARG A 97 -6.67 -2.90 -3.08
CA ARG A 97 -6.92 -3.84 -2.01
C ARG A 97 -8.14 -3.40 -1.20
N LYS A 98 -9.00 -4.34 -0.80
CA LYS A 98 -10.24 -4.05 -0.06
C LYS A 98 -10.01 -3.19 1.19
N SER A 99 -8.97 -3.49 1.97
CA SER A 99 -8.62 -2.70 3.16
C SER A 99 -8.19 -1.27 2.81
N THR A 100 -7.43 -1.07 1.72
CA THR A 100 -7.03 0.24 1.22
C THR A 100 -8.26 1.06 0.79
N SER A 101 -9.15 0.47 0.02
CA SER A 101 -10.41 1.09 -0.41
C SER A 101 -11.31 1.50 0.76
N LEU A 102 -11.44 0.62 1.79
CA LEU A 102 -12.24 0.93 2.98
C LEU A 102 -11.61 2.05 3.82
N ARG A 103 -10.28 2.04 4.00
CA ARG A 103 -9.55 3.10 4.71
C ARG A 103 -9.70 4.44 4.00
N MET A 104 -9.56 4.46 2.67
CA MET A 104 -9.76 5.65 1.85
C MET A 104 -11.16 6.23 2.04
N LYS A 105 -12.20 5.42 1.93
CA LYS A 105 -13.60 5.87 2.12
C LYS A 105 -13.83 6.47 3.51
N ARG A 106 -13.31 5.84 4.57
CA ARG A 106 -13.43 6.39 5.93
C ARG A 106 -12.72 7.73 6.05
N HIS A 107 -11.48 7.82 5.53
CA HIS A 107 -10.73 9.06 5.59
C HIS A 107 -11.38 10.19 4.80
N LEU A 108 -11.94 9.91 3.60
CA LEU A 108 -12.67 10.92 2.84
C LEU A 108 -13.92 11.41 3.59
N LYS A 109 -14.63 10.53 4.30
CA LYS A 109 -15.74 10.93 5.17
C LYS A 109 -15.25 11.85 6.30
N THR A 110 -14.15 11.52 6.96
CA THR A 110 -13.54 12.38 7.98
C THR A 110 -13.17 13.75 7.42
N ILE A 111 -12.59 13.80 6.21
CA ILE A 111 -12.27 15.08 5.53
C ILE A 111 -13.52 15.91 5.26
N GLN A 112 -14.64 15.30 4.86
CA GLN A 112 -15.91 16.03 4.71
C GLN A 112 -16.43 16.60 6.05
N GLU A 113 -16.31 15.82 7.13
CA GLU A 113 -16.70 16.25 8.48
C GLU A 113 -15.83 17.42 8.98
N LEU A 114 -14.50 17.30 8.87
CA LEU A 114 -13.56 18.35 9.26
C LEU A 114 -13.74 19.65 8.44
N TYR A 115 -14.01 19.52 7.14
CA TYR A 115 -14.28 20.68 6.30
C TYR A 115 -15.61 21.35 6.67
N ARG A 116 -16.66 20.55 6.91
CA ARG A 116 -17.97 21.06 7.32
C ARG A 116 -17.87 21.88 8.61
N ASP A 117 -17.04 21.43 9.54
CA ASP A 117 -16.90 22.02 10.87
C ASP A 117 -15.77 23.11 10.93
N TYR A 118 -15.29 23.56 9.73
CA TYR A 118 -14.25 24.58 9.58
C TYR A 118 -12.87 24.23 10.20
N GLU A 119 -12.60 22.94 10.48
CA GLU A 119 -11.33 22.49 11.03
C GLU A 119 -10.21 22.38 9.98
N ILE A 120 -10.58 22.25 8.70
CA ILE A 120 -9.65 22.28 7.57
C ILE A 120 -10.17 23.20 6.48
N ASP A 121 -9.26 23.73 5.66
CA ASP A 121 -9.57 24.54 4.50
C ASP A 121 -9.85 23.68 3.23
N LEU A 122 -10.29 24.35 2.17
CA LEU A 122 -10.59 23.73 0.89
C LEU A 122 -9.33 23.12 0.25
N ASP A 123 -8.17 23.76 0.40
CA ASP A 123 -6.93 23.29 -0.20
C ASP A 123 -6.48 21.98 0.41
N ARG A 124 -6.62 21.83 1.73
CA ARG A 124 -6.34 20.59 2.44
C ARG A 124 -7.28 19.46 2.01
N ALA A 125 -8.58 19.73 1.94
CA ALA A 125 -9.58 18.77 1.49
C ALA A 125 -9.31 18.33 0.04
N ARG A 126 -9.06 19.29 -0.86
CA ARG A 126 -8.72 19.04 -2.27
C ARG A 126 -7.44 18.25 -2.42
N SER A 127 -6.37 18.60 -1.72
CA SER A 127 -5.08 17.89 -1.75
C SER A 127 -5.23 16.42 -1.37
N THR A 128 -6.02 16.14 -0.32
CA THR A 128 -6.32 14.77 0.11
C THR A 128 -7.10 14.00 -0.97
N LEU A 129 -8.12 14.61 -1.56
CA LEU A 129 -8.90 13.99 -2.63
C LEU A 129 -8.04 13.67 -3.86
N MET A 130 -7.18 14.62 -4.28
CA MET A 130 -6.27 14.43 -5.41
C MET A 130 -5.23 13.33 -5.16
N SER A 131 -4.75 13.19 -3.92
CA SER A 131 -3.85 12.08 -3.54
C SER A 131 -4.52 10.72 -3.71
N TYR A 132 -5.80 10.60 -3.35
CA TYR A 132 -6.55 9.37 -3.56
C TYR A 132 -6.91 9.14 -5.04
N LYS A 133 -7.18 10.22 -5.79
CA LYS A 133 -7.35 10.11 -7.24
C LYS A 133 -6.10 9.55 -7.90
N ALA A 134 -4.93 10.09 -7.61
CA ALA A 134 -3.65 9.60 -8.11
C ALA A 134 -3.42 8.12 -7.75
N LEU A 135 -3.81 7.68 -6.54
CA LEU A 135 -3.75 6.27 -6.16
C LEU A 135 -4.68 5.40 -7.03
N MET A 136 -5.87 5.89 -7.39
CA MET A 136 -6.83 5.16 -8.22
C MET A 136 -6.43 5.12 -9.70
N ASP A 137 -5.68 6.11 -10.19
CA ASP A 137 -5.21 6.17 -11.60
C ASP A 137 -4.27 5.00 -11.97
N HIS A 138 -3.68 4.33 -10.97
CA HIS A 138 -2.82 3.16 -11.16
C HIS A 138 -3.57 1.82 -11.14
N CYS A 139 -4.91 1.81 -11.17
CA CYS A 139 -5.68 0.56 -11.09
C CYS A 139 -7.02 0.64 -11.86
N ASP A 140 -7.61 -0.53 -12.11
CA ASP A 140 -8.92 -0.68 -12.76
C ASP A 140 -10.04 -0.36 -11.77
N CYS A 141 -10.13 0.91 -11.35
CA CYS A 141 -11.00 1.37 -10.26
C CYS A 141 -12.11 2.32 -10.72
N ARG A 142 -12.38 2.47 -12.02
CA ARG A 142 -13.32 3.46 -12.58
C ARG A 142 -14.68 3.50 -11.90
N ALA A 143 -15.27 2.34 -11.60
CA ALA A 143 -16.57 2.28 -10.91
C ALA A 143 -16.49 2.75 -9.46
N LEU A 144 -15.36 2.49 -8.77
CA LEU A 144 -15.10 2.97 -7.42
C LEU A 144 -14.83 4.48 -7.42
N GLU A 145 -14.04 4.93 -8.36
CA GLU A 145 -13.71 6.34 -8.57
C GLU A 145 -14.98 7.15 -8.81
N LYS A 146 -15.79 6.75 -9.78
CA LYS A 146 -17.07 7.39 -10.10
C LYS A 146 -17.93 7.50 -8.85
N LYS A 147 -18.15 6.41 -8.11
CA LYS A 147 -18.93 6.40 -6.88
C LYS A 147 -18.40 7.35 -5.82
N ILE A 148 -17.06 7.41 -5.63
CA ILE A 148 -16.45 8.29 -4.64
C ILE A 148 -16.64 9.76 -5.01
N PHE A 149 -16.46 10.13 -6.28
CA PHE A 149 -16.62 11.51 -6.73
C PHE A 149 -18.07 11.96 -6.77
N GLU A 150 -19.02 11.06 -7.06
CA GLU A 150 -20.46 11.37 -6.98
C GLU A 150 -20.92 11.62 -5.53
N ASP A 151 -20.39 10.86 -4.58
CA ASP A 151 -20.75 10.93 -3.15
C ASP A 151 -19.95 12.00 -2.38
N PHE A 152 -18.87 12.56 -2.97
CA PHE A 152 -17.98 13.49 -2.30
C PHE A 152 -18.40 14.95 -2.52
N VAL A 153 -19.19 15.46 -1.59
CA VAL A 153 -19.64 16.87 -1.58
C VAL A 153 -19.06 17.56 -0.36
N LEU A 154 -18.47 18.74 -0.55
CA LEU A 154 -17.98 19.60 0.52
C LEU A 154 -19.01 20.71 0.79
N THR A 155 -19.49 20.76 2.00
CA THR A 155 -20.43 21.78 2.49
C THR A 155 -19.98 22.26 3.86
N HIS A 156 -20.22 23.53 4.19
CA HIS A 156 -20.05 24.04 5.54
C HIS A 156 -21.36 24.00 6.32
N ASN A 157 -21.27 23.86 7.63
CA ASN A 157 -22.38 24.16 8.49
C ASN A 157 -22.71 25.67 8.36
N PRO A 158 -24.02 26.06 8.38
CA PRO A 158 -24.38 27.48 8.49
C PRO A 158 -23.66 28.03 9.73
N LYS A 159 -22.93 29.13 9.57
CA LYS A 159 -22.45 29.87 10.72
C LYS A 159 -23.71 30.30 11.49
N GLU A 160 -23.75 30.02 12.80
CA GLU A 160 -24.75 30.65 13.65
C GLU A 160 -24.60 32.16 13.43
N ALA A 161 -25.69 32.81 12.97
CA ALA A 161 -25.72 34.24 12.83
C ALA A 161 -25.43 34.80 14.22
N ASP A 162 -24.32 35.57 14.36
CA ASP A 162 -24.05 36.32 15.55
C ASP A 162 -25.32 37.13 15.88
N THR A 163 -26.09 36.64 16.83
CA THR A 163 -27.12 37.40 17.47
C THR A 163 -26.45 38.36 18.46
N ASP A 164 -25.67 39.31 17.91
CA ASP A 164 -25.27 40.49 18.65
C ASP A 164 -26.39 41.51 18.48
N ASN A 165 -27.41 41.36 19.32
CA ASN A 165 -28.43 42.36 19.57
C ASN A 165 -28.25 42.85 21.01
N GLY A 166 -27.68 44.04 21.15
CA GLY A 166 -27.73 44.72 22.38
C GLY A 166 -27.01 46.03 22.37
#